data_19199662434736066b021c77d463374d
#
_entry.id   19199662434736066b021c77d463374d
#
_cell.length_a   1.000
_cell.length_b   1.000
_cell.length_c   1.000
_cell.angle_alpha   90.00
_cell.angle_beta   90.00
_cell.angle_gamma   90.00
#
_symmetry.space_group_name_H-M   'P 1'
#
loop_
_entity.id
_entity.type
_entity.pdbx_description
1 polymer ?
#
loop_
_entity_poly.entity_id
_entity_poly.type
_entity_poly.pdbx_seq_one_letter_code
_entity_poly.pdbx_strand_id
1 'polypeptide(L)'
;MSEAKQKTINLLLYDGDLSGVISMEASSWNSGELYSTPRESVDDLLKTDACKKSGVYLLLSKNMVYVGQASDLAKRITQHKVGKDWWESVVILTAKDNSLTHSDIDYLEATLIEKANKIGKLDIDNKNKGNPIKVDKYRKVFLEQYLQEALFLMRLIGITVFANDAKPSLFDIKTKLSIGKRSKSEAISYLNEKGVTVDSKATYAVRNEKGEFWANPQRKLLSSDWWLILNDNKKLELVVMNVPVGTLHADESNNGGGLYVRSDKPQLMDLNINADTLIDRKSGISFLII
;
A
#
# COMPACT_ATOMS: atom_id res chain seq x y z
N MET A 1 -3.92 27.07 -8.01
CA MET A 1 -3.48 26.13 -6.96
C MET A 1 -4.68 25.32 -6.57
N SER A 2 -4.72 24.01 -6.85
CA SER A 2 -5.80 23.15 -6.36
C SER A 2 -5.57 22.99 -4.85
N GLU A 3 -6.53 23.37 -4.02
CA GLU A 3 -6.51 23.04 -2.59
C GLU A 3 -6.32 21.52 -2.45
N ALA A 4 -5.30 21.12 -1.70
CA ALA A 4 -5.07 19.72 -1.36
C ALA A 4 -6.27 19.26 -0.52
N LYS A 5 -7.14 18.41 -1.08
CA LYS A 5 -8.28 17.85 -0.36
C LYS A 5 -7.75 16.88 0.70
N GLN A 6 -7.88 17.26 1.96
CA GLN A 6 -7.57 16.38 3.08
C GLN A 6 -8.46 15.13 3.02
N LYS A 7 -7.88 13.97 3.30
CA LYS A 7 -8.57 12.68 3.29
C LYS A 7 -8.22 11.92 4.57
N THR A 8 -9.23 11.45 5.28
CA THR A 8 -9.05 10.56 6.42
C THR A 8 -9.21 9.12 5.96
N ILE A 9 -8.36 8.24 6.44
CA ILE A 9 -8.41 6.80 6.21
C ILE A 9 -8.57 6.13 7.57
N ASN A 10 -9.61 5.30 7.69
CA ASN A 10 -9.83 4.43 8.84
C ASN A 10 -9.31 3.05 8.48
N LEU A 11 -8.46 2.51 9.34
CA LEU A 11 -7.90 1.16 9.24
C LEU A 11 -8.28 0.40 10.50
N LEU A 12 -8.90 -0.77 10.35
CA LEU A 12 -9.20 -1.70 11.43
C LEU A 12 -8.41 -3.00 11.20
N LEU A 13 -7.64 -3.39 12.20
CA LEU A 13 -6.91 -4.65 12.26
C LEU A 13 -7.67 -5.59 13.20
N TYR A 14 -8.27 -6.65 12.67
CA TYR A 14 -9.14 -7.54 13.44
C TYR A 14 -8.34 -8.34 14.47
N ASP A 15 -7.10 -8.69 14.16
CA ASP A 15 -6.19 -9.46 15.03
C ASP A 15 -5.11 -8.58 15.68
N GLY A 16 -5.24 -7.26 15.57
CA GLY A 16 -4.30 -6.29 16.12
C GLY A 16 -2.98 -6.15 15.36
N ASP A 17 -2.79 -6.89 14.26
CA ASP A 17 -1.63 -6.82 13.38
C ASP A 17 -2.03 -6.96 11.89
N LEU A 18 -1.03 -6.94 11.00
CA LEU A 18 -1.22 -7.00 9.55
C LEU A 18 -1.32 -8.43 8.99
N SER A 19 -1.20 -9.47 9.83
CA SER A 19 -1.23 -10.87 9.40
C SER A 19 -2.65 -11.43 9.28
N GLY A 20 -3.62 -10.74 9.85
CA GLY A 20 -5.03 -11.13 9.87
C GLY A 20 -5.90 -10.36 8.88
N VAL A 21 -7.16 -10.23 9.24
CA VAL A 21 -8.14 -9.45 8.47
C VAL A 21 -7.94 -7.96 8.69
N ILE A 22 -7.86 -7.22 7.59
CA ILE A 22 -7.78 -5.76 7.57
C ILE A 22 -9.03 -5.22 6.90
N SER A 23 -9.67 -4.20 7.48
CA SER A 23 -10.67 -3.40 6.78
C SER A 23 -10.25 -1.94 6.69
N MET A 24 -10.61 -1.30 5.58
CA MET A 24 -10.25 0.08 5.29
C MET A 24 -11.42 0.86 4.69
N GLU A 25 -11.49 2.12 5.09
CA GLU A 25 -12.42 3.12 4.59
C GLU A 25 -11.69 4.44 4.34
N ALA A 26 -12.22 5.25 3.43
CA ALA A 26 -11.76 6.62 3.24
C ALA A 26 -12.93 7.60 3.39
N SER A 27 -12.69 8.77 3.96
CA SER A 27 -13.72 9.82 4.12
C SER A 27 -14.33 10.29 2.80
N SER A 28 -13.60 10.12 1.69
CA SER A 28 -14.05 10.40 0.33
C SER A 28 -14.78 9.24 -0.35
N TRP A 29 -14.81 8.07 0.29
CA TRP A 29 -15.43 6.85 -0.26
C TRP A 29 -16.76 6.55 0.44
N ASN A 30 -17.77 7.31 0.13
CA ASN A 30 -19.04 7.39 0.85
C ASN A 30 -19.56 6.07 1.45
N SER A 31 -19.81 5.05 0.62
CA SER A 31 -20.32 3.76 1.06
C SER A 31 -19.33 2.60 0.88
N GLY A 32 -18.17 2.85 0.22
CA GLY A 32 -17.24 1.78 -0.08
C GLY A 32 -16.46 1.28 1.14
N GLU A 33 -16.18 -0.01 1.15
CA GLU A 33 -15.31 -0.70 2.10
C GLU A 33 -14.36 -1.64 1.36
N LEU A 34 -13.13 -1.68 1.82
CA LEU A 34 -12.11 -2.64 1.38
C LEU A 34 -11.77 -3.56 2.54
N TYR A 35 -11.75 -4.87 2.27
CA TYR A 35 -11.19 -5.87 3.18
C TYR A 35 -10.03 -6.59 2.50
N SER A 36 -9.03 -6.96 3.27
CA SER A 36 -7.89 -7.75 2.79
C SER A 36 -7.44 -8.74 3.86
N THR A 37 -7.03 -9.93 3.43
CA THR A 37 -6.44 -10.92 4.33
C THR A 37 -5.54 -11.88 3.57
N PRO A 38 -4.49 -12.44 4.20
CA PRO A 38 -3.79 -13.62 3.71
C PRO A 38 -4.73 -14.83 3.61
N ARG A 39 -4.38 -15.78 2.77
CA ARG A 39 -5.17 -17.02 2.57
C ARG A 39 -5.36 -17.82 3.85
N GLU A 40 -4.37 -17.83 4.72
CA GLU A 40 -4.38 -18.56 6.00
C GLU A 40 -5.50 -18.03 6.93
N SER A 41 -5.78 -16.74 6.89
CA SER A 41 -6.79 -16.08 7.73
C SER A 41 -8.12 -15.86 7.02
N VAL A 42 -8.34 -16.49 5.86
CA VAL A 42 -9.58 -16.31 5.07
C VAL A 42 -10.85 -16.73 5.81
N ASP A 43 -10.76 -17.71 6.71
CA ASP A 43 -11.90 -18.16 7.50
C ASP A 43 -12.43 -17.09 8.46
N ASP A 44 -11.56 -16.19 8.93
CA ASP A 44 -11.97 -15.07 9.76
C ASP A 44 -12.59 -13.95 8.91
N LEU A 45 -12.09 -13.71 7.71
CA LEU A 45 -12.74 -12.84 6.74
C LEU A 45 -14.17 -13.33 6.41
N LEU A 46 -14.37 -14.64 6.21
CA LEU A 46 -15.69 -15.23 5.88
C LEU A 46 -16.74 -15.02 6.98
N LYS A 47 -16.34 -14.77 8.22
CA LYS A 47 -17.22 -14.45 9.35
C LYS A 47 -17.67 -13.00 9.37
N THR A 48 -17.01 -12.12 8.64
CA THR A 48 -17.33 -10.69 8.62
C THR A 48 -18.63 -10.41 7.85
N ASP A 49 -19.28 -9.29 8.17
CA ASP A 49 -20.50 -8.87 7.47
C ASP A 49 -20.22 -8.50 5.99
N ALA A 50 -19.00 -8.13 5.66
CA ALA A 50 -18.58 -7.86 4.28
C ALA A 50 -18.86 -9.06 3.36
N CYS A 51 -18.61 -10.27 3.84
CA CYS A 51 -18.77 -11.50 3.05
C CYS A 51 -20.22 -11.88 2.79
N LYS A 52 -21.19 -11.29 3.53
CA LYS A 52 -22.64 -11.48 3.32
C LYS A 52 -23.22 -10.54 2.26
N LYS A 53 -22.39 -9.62 1.74
CA LYS A 53 -22.79 -8.57 0.80
C LYS A 53 -22.40 -8.93 -0.63
N SER A 54 -22.97 -8.19 -1.58
CA SER A 54 -22.50 -8.19 -2.97
C SER A 54 -21.22 -7.39 -3.10
N GLY A 55 -20.34 -7.80 -4.00
CA GLY A 55 -19.09 -7.08 -4.24
C GLY A 55 -18.18 -7.72 -5.27
N VAL A 56 -17.03 -7.09 -5.46
CA VAL A 56 -15.94 -7.59 -6.30
C VAL A 56 -14.80 -8.04 -5.40
N TYR A 57 -14.12 -9.09 -5.80
CA TYR A 57 -12.97 -9.60 -5.05
C TYR A 57 -11.79 -9.89 -5.99
N LEU A 58 -10.60 -9.85 -5.43
CA LEU A 58 -9.36 -10.20 -6.09
C LEU A 58 -8.69 -11.33 -5.32
N LEU A 59 -8.24 -12.36 -6.03
CA LEU A 59 -7.30 -13.35 -5.53
C LEU A 59 -5.93 -12.99 -6.08
N LEU A 60 -4.94 -12.91 -5.22
CA LEU A 60 -3.63 -12.39 -5.55
C LEU A 60 -2.52 -13.37 -5.14
N SER A 61 -1.52 -13.50 -5.99
CA SER A 61 -0.20 -14.04 -5.67
C SER A 61 0.89 -13.11 -6.21
N LYS A 62 2.13 -13.51 -6.07
CA LYS A 62 3.28 -12.73 -6.61
C LYS A 62 3.18 -12.48 -8.11
N ASN A 63 2.65 -13.45 -8.87
CA ASN A 63 2.69 -13.44 -10.33
C ASN A 63 1.30 -13.44 -10.97
N MET A 64 0.25 -13.69 -10.21
CA MET A 64 -1.10 -13.89 -10.75
C MET A 64 -2.15 -13.07 -10.02
N VAL A 65 -3.17 -12.67 -10.76
CA VAL A 65 -4.40 -12.07 -10.25
C VAL A 65 -5.62 -12.72 -10.88
N TYR A 66 -6.63 -12.96 -10.07
CA TYR A 66 -7.99 -13.27 -10.52
C TYR A 66 -8.94 -12.20 -9.99
N VAL A 67 -9.77 -11.65 -10.85
CA VAL A 67 -10.83 -10.70 -10.47
C VAL A 67 -12.17 -11.42 -10.62
N GLY A 68 -13.02 -11.34 -9.61
CA GLY A 68 -14.34 -11.94 -9.66
C GLY A 68 -15.37 -11.07 -8.96
N GLN A 69 -16.64 -11.36 -9.21
CA GLN A 69 -17.77 -10.73 -8.54
C GLN A 69 -18.70 -11.78 -7.94
N ALA A 70 -19.45 -11.41 -6.93
CA ALA A 70 -20.48 -12.26 -6.35
C ALA A 70 -21.54 -11.44 -5.63
N SER A 71 -22.79 -11.92 -5.65
CA SER A 71 -23.86 -11.45 -4.77
C SER A 71 -23.73 -12.01 -3.34
N ASP A 72 -23.02 -13.14 -3.20
CA ASP A 72 -22.63 -13.79 -1.95
C ASP A 72 -21.14 -14.09 -1.99
N LEU A 73 -20.38 -13.17 -1.41
CA LEU A 73 -18.91 -13.24 -1.41
C LEU A 73 -18.42 -14.44 -0.59
N ALA A 74 -19.06 -14.76 0.54
CA ALA A 74 -18.66 -15.90 1.37
C ALA A 74 -18.71 -17.21 0.60
N LYS A 75 -19.83 -17.47 -0.06
CA LYS A 75 -19.99 -18.68 -0.89
C LYS A 75 -18.94 -18.76 -2.00
N ARG A 76 -18.70 -17.64 -2.68
CA ARG A 76 -17.79 -17.62 -3.82
C ARG A 76 -16.32 -17.78 -3.42
N ILE A 77 -15.88 -17.12 -2.36
CA ILE A 77 -14.51 -17.22 -1.85
C ILE A 77 -14.25 -18.63 -1.31
N THR A 78 -15.24 -19.24 -0.62
CA THR A 78 -15.15 -20.64 -0.17
C THR A 78 -14.95 -21.62 -1.34
N GLN A 79 -15.66 -21.41 -2.45
CA GLN A 79 -15.45 -22.22 -3.67
C GLN A 79 -14.01 -22.07 -4.20
N HIS A 80 -13.47 -20.86 -4.20
CA HIS A 80 -12.08 -20.64 -4.64
C HIS A 80 -11.06 -21.17 -3.66
N LYS A 81 -11.34 -21.17 -2.36
CA LYS A 81 -10.45 -21.79 -1.36
C LYS A 81 -10.20 -23.27 -1.66
N VAL A 82 -11.22 -23.98 -2.17
CA VAL A 82 -11.14 -25.39 -2.55
C VAL A 82 -10.62 -25.56 -3.99
N GLY A 83 -11.08 -24.73 -4.91
CA GLY A 83 -10.88 -24.92 -6.36
C GLY A 83 -9.60 -24.27 -6.93
N LYS A 84 -8.91 -23.42 -6.18
CA LYS A 84 -7.69 -22.73 -6.61
C LYS A 84 -6.68 -22.71 -5.47
N ASP A 85 -5.47 -23.20 -5.72
CA ASP A 85 -4.40 -23.34 -4.72
C ASP A 85 -3.31 -22.25 -4.82
N TRP A 86 -3.27 -21.50 -5.92
CA TRP A 86 -2.19 -20.59 -6.27
C TRP A 86 -2.24 -19.21 -5.58
N TRP A 87 -3.39 -18.77 -5.04
CA TRP A 87 -3.50 -17.45 -4.44
C TRP A 87 -3.04 -17.41 -2.97
N GLU A 88 -2.40 -16.33 -2.60
CA GLU A 88 -1.79 -16.07 -1.29
C GLU A 88 -2.61 -15.08 -0.45
N SER A 89 -3.38 -14.22 -1.10
CA SER A 89 -4.23 -13.22 -0.41
C SER A 89 -5.49 -12.91 -1.19
N VAL A 90 -6.49 -12.40 -0.49
CA VAL A 90 -7.75 -11.95 -1.06
C VAL A 90 -8.04 -10.51 -0.67
N VAL A 91 -8.59 -9.74 -1.61
CA VAL A 91 -9.16 -8.41 -1.36
C VAL A 91 -10.62 -8.44 -1.73
N ILE A 92 -11.46 -7.82 -0.91
CA ILE A 92 -12.88 -7.60 -1.17
C ILE A 92 -13.15 -6.10 -1.26
N LEU A 93 -13.95 -5.72 -2.25
CA LEU A 93 -14.50 -4.39 -2.43
C LEU A 93 -16.02 -4.50 -2.35
N THR A 94 -16.62 -3.89 -1.35
CA THR A 94 -18.08 -3.93 -1.11
C THR A 94 -18.60 -2.57 -0.67
N ALA A 95 -19.89 -2.49 -0.34
CA ALA A 95 -20.50 -1.28 0.18
C ALA A 95 -21.09 -1.52 1.58
N LYS A 96 -20.93 -0.57 2.49
CA LYS A 96 -21.46 -0.61 3.87
C LYS A 96 -22.95 -0.84 3.90
N ASP A 97 -23.66 -0.15 3.02
CA ASP A 97 -25.11 -0.12 2.88
C ASP A 97 -25.66 -1.17 1.90
N ASN A 98 -24.81 -2.09 1.43
CA ASN A 98 -25.14 -3.10 0.42
C ASN A 98 -25.77 -2.50 -0.87
N SER A 99 -25.39 -1.28 -1.22
CA SER A 99 -25.93 -0.51 -2.36
C SER A 99 -25.41 -0.93 -3.73
N LEU A 100 -24.43 -1.84 -3.80
CA LEU A 100 -23.93 -2.36 -5.06
C LEU A 100 -24.89 -3.38 -5.65
N THR A 101 -25.47 -3.03 -6.79
CA THR A 101 -26.36 -3.91 -7.57
C THR A 101 -25.55 -4.93 -8.36
N HIS A 102 -26.22 -5.92 -8.93
CA HIS A 102 -25.56 -6.91 -9.79
C HIS A 102 -24.89 -6.26 -11.00
N SER A 103 -25.55 -5.30 -11.65
CA SER A 103 -24.96 -4.55 -12.76
C SER A 103 -23.73 -3.74 -12.36
N ASP A 104 -23.69 -3.26 -11.12
CA ASP A 104 -22.52 -2.51 -10.61
C ASP A 104 -21.32 -3.42 -10.43
N ILE A 105 -21.50 -4.59 -9.80
CA ILE A 105 -20.38 -5.52 -9.58
C ILE A 105 -19.89 -6.13 -10.90
N ASP A 106 -20.75 -6.35 -11.87
CA ASP A 106 -20.35 -6.75 -13.23
C ASP A 106 -19.50 -5.67 -13.91
N TYR A 107 -19.93 -4.39 -13.81
CA TYR A 107 -19.18 -3.26 -14.37
C TYR A 107 -17.81 -3.11 -13.69
N LEU A 108 -17.74 -3.22 -12.37
CA LEU A 108 -16.51 -3.11 -11.60
C LEU A 108 -15.54 -4.26 -11.94
N GLU A 109 -16.03 -5.50 -12.01
CA GLU A 109 -15.24 -6.67 -12.40
C GLU A 109 -14.64 -6.47 -13.79
N ALA A 110 -15.46 -6.17 -14.79
CA ALA A 110 -15.02 -5.97 -16.18
C ALA A 110 -13.97 -4.84 -16.27
N THR A 111 -14.20 -3.73 -15.57
CA THR A 111 -13.28 -2.59 -15.55
C THR A 111 -11.94 -2.94 -14.90
N LEU A 112 -11.94 -3.72 -13.81
CA LEU A 112 -10.72 -4.17 -13.15
C LEU A 112 -9.94 -5.16 -14.01
N ILE A 113 -10.62 -6.11 -14.67
CA ILE A 113 -10.00 -7.03 -15.63
C ILE A 113 -9.34 -6.27 -16.78
N GLU A 114 -10.06 -5.29 -17.37
CA GLU A 114 -9.51 -4.45 -18.44
C GLU A 114 -8.27 -3.67 -17.99
N LYS A 115 -8.33 -3.06 -16.79
CA LYS A 115 -7.18 -2.33 -16.20
C LYS A 115 -5.99 -3.25 -15.96
N ALA A 116 -6.20 -4.43 -15.39
CA ALA A 116 -5.13 -5.39 -15.14
C ALA A 116 -4.47 -5.85 -16.45
N ASN A 117 -5.27 -6.16 -17.47
CA ASN A 117 -4.78 -6.51 -18.81
C ASN A 117 -3.96 -5.38 -19.45
N LYS A 118 -4.44 -4.14 -19.34
CA LYS A 118 -3.76 -2.97 -19.93
C LYS A 118 -2.40 -2.70 -19.27
N ILE A 119 -2.29 -2.97 -17.98
CA ILE A 119 -1.07 -2.75 -17.21
C ILE A 119 -0.09 -3.91 -17.37
N GLY A 120 -0.57 -5.15 -17.44
CA GLY A 120 0.23 -6.34 -17.75
C GLY A 120 1.31 -6.69 -16.72
N LYS A 121 1.12 -6.30 -15.44
CA LYS A 121 2.10 -6.60 -14.37
C LYS A 121 2.03 -8.02 -13.86
N LEU A 122 0.85 -8.61 -13.85
CA LEU A 122 0.58 -9.96 -13.37
C LEU A 122 -0.18 -10.73 -14.43
N ASP A 123 -0.01 -12.04 -14.44
CA ASP A 123 -0.84 -12.95 -15.25
C ASP A 123 -2.27 -12.96 -14.72
N ILE A 124 -3.25 -12.89 -15.62
CA ILE A 124 -4.66 -12.84 -15.27
C ILE A 124 -5.28 -14.21 -15.45
N ASP A 125 -5.76 -14.82 -14.36
CA ASP A 125 -6.40 -16.15 -14.36
C ASP A 125 -7.90 -16.08 -14.73
N ASN A 126 -8.35 -14.99 -15.33
CA ASN A 126 -9.70 -14.84 -15.83
C ASN A 126 -9.81 -15.43 -17.25
N LYS A 127 -10.61 -16.50 -17.41
CA LYS A 127 -10.89 -17.09 -18.73
C LYS A 127 -11.74 -16.18 -19.63
N ASN A 128 -12.58 -15.34 -19.01
CA ASN A 128 -13.47 -14.38 -19.69
C ASN A 128 -13.06 -12.95 -19.37
N LYS A 129 -13.28 -12.04 -20.33
CA LYS A 129 -12.97 -10.60 -20.17
C LYS A 129 -13.95 -9.82 -19.28
N GLY A 130 -14.82 -10.52 -18.54
CA GLY A 130 -15.97 -9.91 -17.87
C GLY A 130 -17.13 -9.65 -18.85
N ASN A 131 -18.30 -9.33 -18.30
CA ASN A 131 -19.46 -9.02 -19.10
C ASN A 131 -19.63 -7.49 -19.16
N PRO A 132 -19.37 -6.82 -20.30
CA PRO A 132 -19.48 -5.37 -20.39
C PRO A 132 -20.95 -4.93 -20.32
N ILE A 133 -21.46 -4.71 -19.12
CA ILE A 133 -22.82 -4.21 -18.92
C ILE A 133 -22.83 -2.69 -19.07
N LYS A 134 -23.78 -2.19 -19.83
CA LYS A 134 -24.04 -0.75 -19.93
C LYS A 134 -24.76 -0.29 -18.67
N VAL A 135 -24.06 0.40 -17.79
CA VAL A 135 -24.65 1.18 -16.72
C VAL A 135 -25.04 2.57 -17.25
N ASP A 136 -26.05 3.20 -16.64
CA ASP A 136 -26.41 4.57 -17.00
C ASP A 136 -25.27 5.57 -16.68
N LYS A 137 -25.30 6.74 -17.33
CA LYS A 137 -24.21 7.71 -17.25
C LYS A 137 -23.91 8.23 -15.85
N TYR A 138 -24.92 8.37 -14.99
CA TYR A 138 -24.74 8.87 -13.63
C TYR A 138 -24.18 7.78 -12.73
N ARG A 139 -24.70 6.56 -12.85
CA ARG A 139 -24.19 5.41 -12.12
C ARG A 139 -22.75 5.09 -12.53
N LYS A 140 -22.41 5.27 -13.81
CA LYS A 140 -21.03 5.12 -14.28
C LYS A 140 -20.07 6.08 -13.55
N VAL A 141 -20.41 7.36 -13.42
CA VAL A 141 -19.58 8.34 -12.69
C VAL A 141 -19.40 7.91 -11.24
N PHE A 142 -20.47 7.45 -10.59
CA PHE A 142 -20.38 6.93 -9.22
C PHE A 142 -19.41 5.73 -9.12
N LEU A 143 -19.54 4.76 -10.03
CA LEU A 143 -18.69 3.56 -10.02
C LEU A 143 -17.23 3.86 -10.38
N GLU A 144 -16.98 4.85 -11.24
CA GLU A 144 -15.62 5.32 -11.53
C GLU A 144 -14.98 5.98 -10.30
N GLN A 145 -15.73 6.80 -9.55
CA GLN A 145 -15.26 7.37 -8.28
C GLN A 145 -15.07 6.29 -7.22
N TYR A 146 -16.00 5.36 -7.09
CA TYR A 146 -15.88 4.21 -6.21
C TYR A 146 -14.58 3.44 -6.47
N LEU A 147 -14.31 3.16 -7.75
CA LEU A 147 -13.11 2.44 -8.16
C LEU A 147 -11.82 3.23 -7.92
N GLN A 148 -11.82 4.56 -8.12
CA GLN A 148 -10.66 5.39 -7.80
C GLN A 148 -10.27 5.29 -6.32
N GLU A 149 -11.26 5.34 -5.42
CA GLU A 149 -11.02 5.19 -3.97
C GLU A 149 -10.53 3.79 -3.61
N ALA A 150 -11.15 2.75 -4.19
CA ALA A 150 -10.71 1.37 -4.00
C ALA A 150 -9.26 1.15 -4.45
N LEU A 151 -8.90 1.65 -5.63
CA LEU A 151 -7.53 1.56 -6.17
C LEU A 151 -6.52 2.33 -5.30
N PHE A 152 -6.94 3.47 -4.77
CA PHE A 152 -6.11 4.25 -3.85
C PHE A 152 -5.84 3.46 -2.55
N LEU A 153 -6.87 2.87 -1.92
CA LEU A 153 -6.70 2.07 -0.71
C LEU A 153 -5.91 0.78 -0.97
N MET A 154 -6.17 0.08 -2.07
CA MET A 154 -5.36 -1.08 -2.46
C MET A 154 -3.88 -0.73 -2.58
N ARG A 155 -3.58 0.43 -3.16
CA ARG A 155 -2.21 0.90 -3.29
C ARG A 155 -1.57 1.19 -1.93
N LEU A 156 -2.31 1.71 -0.95
CA LEU A 156 -1.80 1.94 0.41
C LEU A 156 -1.33 0.64 1.08
N ILE A 157 -2.02 -0.48 0.84
CA ILE A 157 -1.65 -1.80 1.38
C ILE A 157 -0.74 -2.61 0.43
N GLY A 158 -0.06 -1.96 -0.53
CA GLY A 158 0.93 -2.61 -1.38
C GLY A 158 0.40 -3.32 -2.63
N ILE A 159 -0.90 -3.26 -2.91
CA ILE A 159 -1.49 -3.88 -4.10
C ILE A 159 -1.36 -2.94 -5.29
N THR A 160 -0.35 -3.16 -6.12
CA THR A 160 0.03 -2.29 -7.24
C THR A 160 -0.32 -2.85 -8.61
N VAL A 161 -1.09 -3.94 -8.68
CA VAL A 161 -1.48 -4.60 -9.95
C VAL A 161 -2.18 -3.66 -10.92
N PHE A 162 -2.87 -2.63 -10.43
CA PHE A 162 -3.59 -1.64 -11.24
C PHE A 162 -2.86 -0.30 -11.42
N ALA A 163 -1.61 -0.17 -10.99
CA ALA A 163 -0.85 1.07 -11.10
C ALA A 163 0.11 1.04 -12.28
N ASN A 164 0.03 2.02 -13.18
CA ASN A 164 0.92 2.13 -14.34
C ASN A 164 2.38 2.38 -13.97
N ASP A 165 2.61 3.12 -12.88
CA ASP A 165 3.94 3.43 -12.38
C ASP A 165 4.16 2.74 -11.05
N ALA A 166 5.31 2.09 -10.91
CA ALA A 166 5.83 1.63 -9.64
C ALA A 166 6.23 2.82 -8.74
N LYS A 167 5.25 3.69 -8.42
CA LYS A 167 5.42 4.48 -7.21
C LYS A 167 5.15 3.51 -6.08
N PRO A 168 6.15 3.19 -5.25
CA PRO A 168 6.01 2.25 -4.16
C PRO A 168 4.84 2.65 -3.27
N SER A 169 4.14 1.66 -2.74
CA SER A 169 3.14 1.89 -1.70
C SER A 169 3.81 2.44 -0.45
N LEU A 170 3.04 3.05 0.44
CA LEU A 170 3.51 3.47 1.77
C LEU A 170 4.10 2.30 2.60
N PHE A 171 3.93 1.06 2.15
CA PHE A 171 4.34 -0.16 2.83
C PHE A 171 5.48 -0.94 2.14
N ASP A 172 6.11 -0.43 1.09
CA ASP A 172 7.15 -1.15 0.38
C ASP A 172 8.50 -1.00 1.08
N ILE A 173 9.00 -2.02 1.38
CA ILE A 173 9.81 -3.17 1.06
C ILE A 173 10.68 -3.50 2.28
N LYS A 174 10.26 -4.39 3.16
CA LYS A 174 11.22 -5.14 3.95
C LYS A 174 11.85 -6.20 3.04
N THR A 175 12.87 -5.84 2.28
CA THR A 175 13.65 -6.85 1.60
C THR A 175 14.59 -7.48 2.63
N LYS A 176 14.23 -8.64 3.17
CA LYS A 176 15.16 -9.48 3.94
C LYS A 176 16.28 -9.93 3.02
N LEU A 177 17.45 -9.39 3.23
CA LEU A 177 18.62 -9.72 2.45
C LEU A 177 19.77 -10.04 3.42
N SER A 178 20.42 -11.16 3.23
CA SER A 178 21.65 -11.51 3.90
C SER A 178 22.75 -10.53 3.49
N ILE A 179 22.81 -9.36 4.17
CA ILE A 179 23.69 -8.29 3.78
C ILE A 179 24.43 -7.76 4.99
N GLY A 180 25.75 -7.83 4.93
CA GLY A 180 26.63 -7.15 5.86
C GLY A 180 26.59 -5.62 5.73
N LYS A 181 27.46 -4.93 6.45
CA LYS A 181 27.60 -3.47 6.37
C LYS A 181 27.97 -3.07 4.92
N ARG A 182 27.11 -2.31 4.24
CA ARG A 182 27.32 -1.79 2.88
C ARG A 182 27.47 -0.28 2.89
N SER A 183 28.15 0.23 1.89
CA SER A 183 28.12 1.65 1.55
C SER A 183 26.78 2.02 0.91
N LYS A 184 26.46 3.31 0.85
CA LYS A 184 25.26 3.82 0.16
C LYS A 184 25.22 3.38 -1.31
N SER A 185 26.34 3.47 -2.03
CA SER A 185 26.43 3.08 -3.45
C SER A 185 26.17 1.59 -3.67
N GLU A 186 26.75 0.73 -2.82
CA GLU A 186 26.51 -0.71 -2.88
C GLU A 186 25.06 -1.08 -2.58
N ALA A 187 24.44 -0.39 -1.62
CA ALA A 187 23.01 -0.60 -1.31
C ALA A 187 22.12 -0.18 -2.50
N ILE A 188 22.39 0.96 -3.13
CA ILE A 188 21.64 1.43 -4.32
C ILE A 188 21.84 0.47 -5.50
N SER A 189 23.07 0.07 -5.81
CA SER A 189 23.36 -0.89 -6.90
C SER A 189 22.60 -2.19 -6.68
N TYR A 190 22.67 -2.72 -5.47
CA TYR A 190 21.96 -3.93 -5.12
C TYR A 190 20.44 -3.81 -5.28
N LEU A 191 19.83 -2.70 -4.82
CA LEU A 191 18.40 -2.45 -4.97
C LEU A 191 18.00 -2.38 -6.45
N ASN A 192 18.78 -1.68 -7.27
CA ASN A 192 18.54 -1.58 -8.71
C ASN A 192 18.65 -2.95 -9.41
N GLU A 193 19.59 -3.80 -9.03
CA GLU A 193 19.69 -5.20 -9.51
C GLU A 193 18.47 -6.05 -9.14
N LYS A 194 17.79 -5.72 -8.02
CA LYS A 194 16.56 -6.38 -7.57
C LYS A 194 15.28 -5.74 -8.13
N GLY A 195 15.40 -4.80 -9.07
CA GLY A 195 14.28 -4.15 -9.73
C GLY A 195 13.69 -2.96 -8.94
N VAL A 196 14.34 -2.54 -7.83
CA VAL A 196 13.96 -1.35 -7.07
C VAL A 196 14.80 -0.18 -7.55
N THR A 197 14.27 0.63 -8.44
CA THR A 197 14.99 1.79 -8.99
C THR A 197 15.09 2.90 -7.96
N VAL A 198 16.29 3.07 -7.43
CA VAL A 198 16.63 4.12 -6.46
C VAL A 198 17.68 5.03 -7.04
N ASP A 199 17.49 6.34 -6.93
CA ASP A 199 18.46 7.31 -7.42
C ASP A 199 19.57 7.64 -6.39
N SER A 200 20.59 8.34 -6.85
CA SER A 200 21.74 8.75 -6.01
C SER A 200 21.37 9.77 -4.91
N LYS A 201 20.18 10.38 -4.99
CA LYS A 201 19.69 11.37 -4.02
C LYS A 201 19.10 10.73 -2.76
N ALA A 202 18.93 9.39 -2.73
CA ALA A 202 18.44 8.69 -1.56
C ALA A 202 19.19 9.09 -0.28
N THR A 203 18.46 9.19 0.82
CA THR A 203 19.06 9.29 2.16
C THR A 203 19.44 7.90 2.64
N TYR A 204 20.61 7.74 3.23
CA TYR A 204 21.12 6.45 3.67
C TYR A 204 21.64 6.53 5.10
N ALA A 205 21.30 5.54 5.92
CA ALA A 205 21.82 5.37 7.26
C ALA A 205 22.10 3.90 7.57
N VAL A 206 23.09 3.65 8.44
CA VAL A 206 23.44 2.32 8.96
C VAL A 206 23.10 2.28 10.43
N ARG A 207 22.57 1.15 10.91
CA ARG A 207 22.33 0.91 12.33
C ARG A 207 23.62 1.06 13.13
N ASN A 208 23.60 1.91 14.16
CA ASN A 208 24.68 2.07 15.09
C ASN A 208 24.61 1.04 16.24
N GLU A 209 25.60 1.05 17.14
CA GLU A 209 25.66 0.15 18.30
C GLU A 209 24.52 0.36 19.29
N LYS A 210 23.96 1.58 19.36
CA LYS A 210 22.83 1.94 20.23
C LYS A 210 21.47 1.52 19.67
N GLY A 211 21.42 0.89 18.49
CA GLY A 211 20.17 0.49 17.85
C GLY A 211 19.43 1.64 17.20
N GLU A 212 20.16 2.58 16.60
CA GLU A 212 19.61 3.77 15.97
C GLU A 212 20.14 3.94 14.54
N PHE A 213 19.35 4.56 13.69
CA PHE A 213 19.78 5.09 12.39
C PHE A 213 19.86 6.61 12.47
N TRP A 214 21.04 7.14 12.23
CA TRP A 214 21.26 8.58 12.14
C TRP A 214 21.36 9.00 10.68
N ALA A 215 20.49 9.89 10.24
CA ALA A 215 20.47 10.40 8.88
C ALA A 215 20.24 11.91 8.85
N ASN A 216 20.87 12.58 7.87
CA ASN A 216 20.72 14.02 7.68
C ASN A 216 20.26 14.30 6.24
N PRO A 217 18.98 14.06 5.90
CA PRO A 217 18.46 14.38 4.59
C PRO A 217 18.51 15.88 4.31
N GLN A 218 18.75 16.23 3.05
CA GLN A 218 18.71 17.63 2.64
C GLN A 218 17.26 18.12 2.61
N ARG A 219 17.00 19.30 3.13
CA ARG A 219 15.66 19.90 3.19
C ARG A 219 14.98 20.03 1.83
N LYS A 220 15.76 20.26 0.76
CA LYS A 220 15.25 20.28 -0.61
C LYS A 220 14.60 18.97 -1.08
N LEU A 221 14.85 17.85 -0.42
CA LEU A 221 14.22 16.57 -0.75
C LEU A 221 12.71 16.59 -0.50
N LEU A 222 12.22 17.45 0.42
CA LEU A 222 10.78 17.58 0.70
C LEU A 222 9.96 18.14 -0.47
N SER A 223 10.61 18.72 -1.48
CA SER A 223 9.94 19.24 -2.68
C SER A 223 9.69 18.20 -3.78
N SER A 224 10.11 16.97 -3.59
CA SER A 224 9.91 15.85 -4.52
C SER A 224 9.86 14.53 -3.75
N ASP A 225 9.40 13.46 -4.40
CA ASP A 225 9.53 12.11 -3.85
C ASP A 225 11.01 11.78 -3.63
N TRP A 226 11.34 11.16 -2.49
CA TRP A 226 12.71 10.80 -2.17
C TRP A 226 12.80 9.46 -1.46
N TRP A 227 13.99 8.85 -1.47
CA TRP A 227 14.23 7.55 -0.88
C TRP A 227 14.97 7.64 0.45
N LEU A 228 14.50 6.86 1.43
CA LEU A 228 15.20 6.59 2.68
C LEU A 228 15.60 5.12 2.72
N ILE A 229 16.90 4.86 2.86
CA ILE A 229 17.47 3.52 2.94
C ILE A 229 18.12 3.34 4.30
N LEU A 230 17.62 2.40 5.09
CA LEU A 230 18.15 2.08 6.41
C LEU A 230 18.78 0.68 6.36
N ASN A 231 20.09 0.59 6.59
CA ASN A 231 20.82 -0.68 6.62
C ASN A 231 20.91 -1.19 8.05
N ASP A 232 20.10 -2.20 8.39
CA ASP A 232 20.21 -2.93 9.64
C ASP A 232 21.21 -4.08 9.48
N ASN A 233 22.48 -3.79 9.73
CA ASN A 233 23.57 -4.77 9.66
C ASN A 233 23.53 -5.86 10.74
N LYS A 234 22.72 -5.70 11.80
CA LYS A 234 22.51 -6.73 12.83
C LYS A 234 21.42 -7.72 12.42
N LYS A 235 20.33 -7.22 11.84
CA LYS A 235 19.24 -8.06 11.30
C LYS A 235 19.52 -8.53 9.87
N LEU A 236 20.62 -8.07 9.26
CA LEU A 236 20.96 -8.31 7.85
C LEU A 236 19.82 -7.88 6.90
N GLU A 237 19.23 -6.72 7.15
CA GLU A 237 18.09 -6.17 6.41
C GLU A 237 18.38 -4.77 5.86
N LEU A 238 17.85 -4.48 4.67
CA LEU A 238 17.69 -3.10 4.18
C LEU A 238 16.21 -2.73 4.31
N VAL A 239 15.91 -1.69 5.06
CA VAL A 239 14.58 -1.06 5.07
C VAL A 239 14.63 0.08 4.08
N VAL A 240 13.81 0.01 3.04
CA VAL A 240 13.81 0.99 1.95
C VAL A 240 12.43 1.60 1.84
N MET A 241 12.36 2.91 1.87
CA MET A 241 11.11 3.66 1.84
C MET A 241 11.18 4.75 0.78
N ASN A 242 10.15 4.84 -0.04
CA ASN A 242 9.91 6.04 -0.84
C ASN A 242 9.05 6.98 0.01
N VAL A 243 9.53 8.18 0.25
CA VAL A 243 8.82 9.23 0.98
C VAL A 243 8.21 10.17 -0.06
N PRO A 244 6.88 10.13 -0.27
CA PRO A 244 6.22 10.98 -1.25
C PRO A 244 6.27 12.45 -0.84
N VAL A 245 6.33 13.34 -1.84
CA VAL A 245 6.24 14.78 -1.62
C VAL A 245 4.96 15.14 -0.85
N GLY A 246 5.09 16.02 0.15
CA GLY A 246 3.97 16.49 0.95
C GLY A 246 3.55 15.58 2.11
N THR A 247 4.16 14.40 2.28
CA THR A 247 3.92 13.53 3.45
C THR A 247 4.66 14.02 4.70
N LEU A 248 5.84 14.58 4.51
CA LEU A 248 6.66 15.13 5.59
C LEU A 248 6.97 16.60 5.33
N HIS A 249 7.12 17.38 6.38
CA HIS A 249 7.54 18.77 6.34
C HIS A 249 8.66 19.03 7.35
N ALA A 250 9.42 20.09 7.13
CA ALA A 250 10.43 20.53 8.10
C ALA A 250 9.77 21.28 9.25
N ASP A 251 10.16 20.97 10.47
CA ASP A 251 9.74 21.70 11.67
C ASP A 251 10.82 22.75 12.03
N GLU A 252 10.56 23.99 11.65
CA GLU A 252 11.47 25.13 11.90
C GLU A 252 11.62 25.42 13.41
N SER A 253 10.58 25.17 14.17
CA SER A 253 10.55 25.45 15.63
C SER A 253 11.08 24.29 16.47
N ASN A 254 11.20 23.11 15.84
CA ASN A 254 11.59 21.86 16.50
C ASN A 254 10.67 21.50 17.70
N ASN A 255 9.38 21.84 17.60
CA ASN A 255 8.38 21.61 18.67
C ASN A 255 7.61 20.28 18.50
N GLY A 256 7.91 19.52 17.46
CA GLY A 256 7.25 18.28 17.08
C GLY A 256 6.17 18.46 16.02
N GLY A 257 5.91 17.40 15.26
CA GLY A 257 4.95 17.40 14.14
C GLY A 257 5.60 17.43 12.75
N GLY A 258 6.90 17.69 12.66
CA GLY A 258 7.68 17.66 11.44
C GLY A 258 9.11 17.19 11.69
N LEU A 259 9.89 17.06 10.63
CA LEU A 259 11.30 16.68 10.71
C LEU A 259 12.14 17.82 11.31
N TYR A 260 12.94 17.51 12.29
CA TYR A 260 13.81 18.47 12.96
C TYR A 260 14.82 19.08 12.01
N VAL A 261 14.91 20.41 12.01
CA VAL A 261 15.92 21.17 11.26
C VAL A 261 17.18 21.32 12.11
N ARG A 262 18.33 21.07 11.54
CA ARG A 262 19.60 21.24 12.25
C ARG A 262 19.91 22.70 12.50
N SER A 263 20.18 23.07 13.75
CA SER A 263 20.51 24.46 14.13
C SER A 263 21.85 24.94 13.56
N ASP A 264 22.83 24.03 13.42
CA ASP A 264 24.15 24.32 12.86
C ASP A 264 24.19 24.32 11.32
N LYS A 265 23.22 23.67 10.69
CA LYS A 265 23.10 23.51 9.22
C LYS A 265 21.64 23.50 8.78
N PRO A 266 20.96 24.68 8.67
CA PRO A 266 19.52 24.75 8.40
C PRO A 266 19.06 24.12 7.06
N GLN A 267 20.00 23.83 6.14
CA GLN A 267 19.71 23.10 4.91
C GLN A 267 19.57 21.58 5.10
N LEU A 268 19.88 21.07 6.31
CA LEU A 268 19.78 19.65 6.66
C LEU A 268 18.71 19.43 7.72
N MET A 269 18.01 18.31 7.61
CA MET A 269 17.16 17.78 8.66
C MET A 269 17.94 16.74 9.47
N ASP A 270 17.44 16.40 10.64
CA ASP A 270 18.11 15.50 11.59
C ASP A 270 17.16 14.39 12.01
N LEU A 271 17.42 13.18 11.55
CA LEU A 271 16.67 11.97 11.85
C LEU A 271 17.46 11.09 12.80
N ASN A 272 16.81 10.67 13.89
CA ASN A 272 17.31 9.65 14.81
C ASN A 272 16.26 8.54 14.97
N ILE A 273 16.25 7.61 14.03
CA ILE A 273 15.23 6.57 13.95
C ILE A 273 15.62 5.37 14.82
N ASN A 274 14.72 4.94 15.71
CA ASN A 274 14.88 3.71 16.47
C ASN A 274 14.81 2.51 15.52
N ALA A 275 15.80 1.62 15.55
CA ALA A 275 15.93 0.53 14.59
C ALA A 275 14.89 -0.60 14.78
N ASP A 276 14.27 -0.70 15.93
CA ASP A 276 13.29 -1.75 16.21
C ASP A 276 11.85 -1.29 15.97
N THR A 277 11.56 0.00 16.24
CA THR A 277 10.22 0.58 16.09
C THR A 277 10.06 1.43 14.82
N LEU A 278 11.16 1.80 14.14
CA LEU A 278 11.22 2.73 13.02
C LEU A 278 10.55 4.10 13.31
N ILE A 279 10.57 4.51 14.56
CA ILE A 279 10.09 5.83 15.00
C ILE A 279 11.28 6.78 15.12
N ASP A 280 11.17 7.97 14.55
CA ASP A 280 12.14 9.04 14.77
C ASP A 280 11.99 9.59 16.18
N ARG A 281 13.06 9.50 16.97
CA ARG A 281 13.06 9.88 18.40
C ARG A 281 12.92 11.37 18.66
N LYS A 282 13.17 12.20 17.65
CA LYS A 282 13.07 13.65 17.74
C LYS A 282 11.68 14.16 17.41
N SER A 283 11.14 13.75 16.29
CA SER A 283 9.84 14.19 15.81
C SER A 283 8.67 13.30 16.25
N GLY A 284 8.97 12.07 16.70
CA GLY A 284 7.94 11.06 16.96
C GLY A 284 7.30 10.46 15.70
N ILE A 285 7.76 10.84 14.50
CA ILE A 285 7.23 10.33 13.24
C ILE A 285 7.55 8.83 13.11
N SER A 286 6.53 8.04 12.83
CA SER A 286 6.68 6.61 12.55
C SER A 286 6.90 6.39 11.06
N PHE A 287 8.04 5.82 10.69
CA PHE A 287 8.37 5.42 9.33
C PHE A 287 7.77 4.06 8.91
N LEU A 288 7.01 3.41 9.78
CA LEU A 288 6.20 2.24 9.45
C LEU A 288 4.86 2.60 8.78
N ILE A 289 4.44 3.86 8.91
CA ILE A 289 3.08 4.33 8.55
C ILE A 289 3.12 5.44 7.48
N ILE A 290 4.31 5.85 7.04
CA ILE A 290 4.44 6.88 5.97
C ILE A 290 4.19 6.30 4.59
#